data_5ef01ed117ebbb705547afdb831053d9
#
_entry.id   5ef01ed117ebbb705547afdb831053d9
#
_cell.length_a   1.000
_cell.length_b   1.000
_cell.length_c   1.000
_cell.angle_alpha   90.00
_cell.angle_beta   90.00
_cell.angle_gamma   90.00
#
_symmetry.space_group_name_H-M   'P 1'
#
loop_
_entity.id
_entity.type
_entity.pdbx_description
1 polymer ?
#
loop_
_entity_poly.entity_id
_entity_poly.type
_entity_poly.pdbx_seq_one_letter_code
_entity_poly.pdbx_strand_id
1 'polypeptide(L)'
;MKLFIAGLGYTASRLIATRGDAFDRISGTVRGADKRAQLTWLDIELFDGSAASPDASTKAASADVVLISVPPSPSGDAVLDHFATAIADGAARRVIYLSTVGVYGDHAGAWIDEDTVPEPELDRTVSRLAVERRWRDLLGDRLAVLRLAGIYGPGRNALLELRRGRSRRIVKPGQVFNRIHADDIARAIMAAIAHERGGIWNICDDEPAPPQDVIAYAAALMGIPPPPEQPFESAELSPMARSFYASNR
;
A
#
# COMPACT_ATOMS: atom_id res chain seq x y z
N MET A 1 -0.30 -23.42 -3.43
CA MET A 1 -1.28 -22.31 -3.32
C MET A 1 -1.09 -21.35 -4.49
N LYS A 2 -2.15 -21.01 -5.22
CA LYS A 2 -2.12 -20.09 -6.37
C LYS A 2 -2.41 -18.66 -5.89
N LEU A 3 -1.54 -17.71 -6.25
CA LEU A 3 -1.71 -16.29 -5.96
C LEU A 3 -2.02 -15.51 -7.24
N PHE A 4 -3.08 -14.71 -7.21
CA PHE A 4 -3.33 -13.68 -8.22
C PHE A 4 -3.08 -12.29 -7.62
N ILE A 5 -2.32 -11.45 -8.33
CA ILE A 5 -1.99 -10.10 -7.90
C ILE A 5 -2.59 -9.07 -8.86
N ALA A 6 -3.63 -8.39 -8.45
CA ALA A 6 -4.13 -7.22 -9.17
C ALA A 6 -3.20 -6.03 -8.88
N GLY A 7 -2.29 -5.75 -9.81
CA GLY A 7 -1.32 -4.66 -9.72
C GLY A 7 0.03 -5.05 -9.10
N LEU A 8 0.96 -5.51 -9.92
CA LEU A 8 2.33 -5.83 -9.53
C LEU A 8 3.17 -4.55 -9.33
N GLY A 9 2.86 -3.81 -8.25
CA GLY A 9 3.59 -2.63 -7.80
C GLY A 9 4.80 -2.95 -6.92
N TYR A 10 5.30 -1.93 -6.19
CA TYR A 10 6.46 -2.05 -5.31
C TYR A 10 6.24 -3.10 -4.19
N THR A 11 5.13 -3.00 -3.46
CA THR A 11 4.81 -3.91 -2.35
C THR A 11 4.64 -5.36 -2.83
N ALA A 12 3.91 -5.56 -3.93
CA ALA A 12 3.73 -6.89 -4.52
C ALA A 12 5.07 -7.49 -5.00
N SER A 13 5.96 -6.68 -5.58
CA SER A 13 7.30 -7.13 -5.97
C SER A 13 8.14 -7.56 -4.75
N ARG A 14 7.99 -6.86 -3.61
CA ARG A 14 8.66 -7.27 -2.36
C ARG A 14 8.10 -8.57 -1.79
N LEU A 15 6.77 -8.76 -1.82
CA LEU A 15 6.15 -10.03 -1.43
C LEU A 15 6.74 -11.19 -2.24
N ILE A 16 6.79 -11.06 -3.57
CA ILE A 16 7.34 -12.10 -4.45
C ILE A 16 8.82 -12.35 -4.13
N ALA A 17 9.61 -11.31 -3.95
CA ALA A 17 11.05 -11.44 -3.69
C ALA A 17 11.36 -12.10 -2.34
N THR A 18 10.48 -11.99 -1.34
CA THR A 18 10.75 -12.45 0.03
C THR A 18 9.92 -13.67 0.44
N ARG A 19 8.83 -13.96 -0.25
CA ARG A 19 7.83 -15.00 0.08
C ARG A 19 7.27 -15.72 -1.14
N GLY A 20 7.86 -15.52 -2.32
CA GLY A 20 7.35 -16.13 -3.57
C GLY A 20 7.35 -17.66 -3.54
N ASP A 21 8.26 -18.26 -2.80
CA ASP A 21 8.38 -19.69 -2.56
C ASP A 21 7.19 -20.34 -1.83
N ALA A 22 6.37 -19.54 -1.13
CA ALA A 22 5.13 -20.00 -0.51
C ALA A 22 4.00 -20.29 -1.51
N PHE A 23 4.19 -19.93 -2.78
CA PHE A 23 3.16 -20.06 -3.83
C PHE A 23 3.64 -20.98 -4.96
N ASP A 24 2.83 -21.98 -5.31
CA ASP A 24 3.11 -22.89 -6.42
C ASP A 24 3.00 -22.16 -7.78
N ARG A 25 2.14 -21.15 -7.84
CA ARG A 25 1.94 -20.32 -9.02
C ARG A 25 1.59 -18.89 -8.62
N ILE A 26 2.26 -17.95 -9.26
CA ILE A 26 1.97 -16.51 -9.14
C ILE A 26 1.58 -15.98 -10.51
N SER A 27 0.41 -15.37 -10.58
CA SER A 27 -0.10 -14.65 -11.73
C SER A 27 -0.56 -13.25 -11.32
N GLY A 28 -0.77 -12.36 -12.26
CA GLY A 28 -1.25 -11.03 -11.93
C GLY A 28 -1.25 -10.06 -13.08
N THR A 29 -1.40 -8.78 -12.77
CA THR A 29 -1.52 -7.72 -13.76
C THR A 29 -0.49 -6.63 -13.58
N VAL A 30 -0.09 -6.01 -14.69
CA VAL A 30 0.70 -4.78 -14.74
C VAL A 30 0.09 -3.82 -15.75
N ARG A 31 0.34 -2.51 -15.55
CA ARG A 31 -0.21 -1.47 -16.42
C ARG A 31 0.53 -1.37 -17.75
N GLY A 32 1.84 -1.49 -17.76
CA GLY A 32 2.69 -1.21 -18.92
C GLY A 32 3.38 -2.44 -19.49
N ALA A 33 3.53 -2.46 -20.81
CA ALA A 33 4.18 -3.53 -21.55
C ALA A 33 5.66 -3.72 -21.15
N ASP A 34 6.39 -2.63 -20.90
CA ASP A 34 7.80 -2.69 -20.48
C ASP A 34 7.97 -3.46 -19.15
N LYS A 35 7.05 -3.23 -18.21
CA LYS A 35 7.09 -3.97 -16.94
C LYS A 35 6.70 -5.43 -17.12
N ARG A 36 5.75 -5.73 -17.99
CA ARG A 36 5.41 -7.12 -18.36
C ARG A 36 6.62 -7.83 -18.94
N ALA A 37 7.34 -7.19 -19.85
CA ALA A 37 8.54 -7.73 -20.49
C ALA A 37 9.67 -8.06 -19.48
N GLN A 38 9.74 -7.34 -18.35
CA GLN A 38 10.71 -7.59 -17.27
C GLN A 38 10.32 -8.75 -16.35
N LEU A 39 9.08 -9.24 -16.43
CA LEU A 39 8.49 -10.25 -15.53
C LEU A 39 8.14 -11.55 -16.28
N THR A 40 8.95 -11.94 -17.27
CA THR A 40 8.71 -13.09 -18.14
C THR A 40 8.66 -14.45 -17.41
N TRP A 41 9.17 -14.51 -16.20
CA TRP A 41 9.13 -15.67 -15.32
C TRP A 41 7.81 -15.79 -14.52
N LEU A 42 6.90 -14.80 -14.66
CA LEU A 42 5.56 -14.80 -14.07
C LEU A 42 4.50 -14.78 -15.15
N ASP A 43 3.33 -15.29 -14.80
CA ASP A 43 2.15 -15.34 -15.68
C ASP A 43 1.38 -13.99 -15.59
N ILE A 44 1.86 -12.96 -16.30
CA ILE A 44 1.41 -11.59 -16.18
C ILE A 44 0.60 -11.12 -17.37
N GLU A 45 -0.57 -10.53 -17.08
CA GLU A 45 -1.45 -9.86 -18.05
C GLU A 45 -1.31 -8.33 -17.99
N LEU A 46 -1.61 -7.68 -19.11
CA LEU A 46 -1.74 -6.23 -19.14
C LEU A 46 -3.13 -5.82 -18.63
N PHE A 47 -3.14 -4.83 -17.74
CA PHE A 47 -4.37 -4.22 -17.24
C PHE A 47 -4.09 -2.74 -16.94
N ASP A 48 -4.58 -1.86 -17.79
CA ASP A 48 -4.43 -0.41 -17.66
C ASP A 48 -5.57 0.25 -16.88
N GLY A 49 -6.60 -0.53 -16.53
CA GLY A 49 -7.80 -0.08 -15.84
C GLY A 49 -9.02 0.06 -16.75
N SER A 50 -8.89 -0.15 -18.07
CA SER A 50 -10.00 0.00 -19.01
C SER A 50 -10.82 -1.27 -19.20
N ALA A 51 -10.17 -2.43 -19.27
CA ALA A 51 -10.82 -3.74 -19.38
C ALA A 51 -9.90 -4.87 -18.90
N ALA A 52 -10.46 -5.85 -18.21
CA ALA A 52 -9.75 -7.09 -17.90
C ALA A 52 -9.78 -8.03 -19.10
N SER A 53 -8.64 -8.65 -19.43
CA SER A 53 -8.64 -9.74 -20.41
C SER A 53 -9.37 -10.96 -19.84
N PRO A 54 -9.99 -11.81 -20.70
CA PRO A 54 -10.60 -13.06 -20.26
C PRO A 54 -9.63 -13.95 -19.47
N ASP A 55 -8.35 -13.98 -19.88
CA ASP A 55 -7.31 -14.74 -19.21
C ASP A 55 -7.02 -14.19 -17.81
N ALA A 56 -6.92 -12.86 -17.64
CA ALA A 56 -6.75 -12.25 -16.33
C ALA A 56 -7.92 -12.55 -15.39
N SER A 57 -9.14 -12.48 -15.90
CA SER A 57 -10.36 -12.84 -15.13
C SER A 57 -10.37 -14.32 -14.73
N THR A 58 -10.00 -15.23 -15.63
CA THR A 58 -9.89 -16.67 -15.35
C THR A 58 -8.82 -16.94 -14.29
N LYS A 59 -7.67 -16.29 -14.37
CA LYS A 59 -6.60 -16.40 -13.36
C LYS A 59 -7.05 -15.90 -11.99
N ALA A 60 -7.75 -14.77 -11.95
CA ALA A 60 -8.32 -14.23 -10.71
C ALA A 60 -9.35 -15.18 -10.10
N ALA A 61 -10.27 -15.73 -10.90
CA ALA A 61 -11.31 -16.65 -10.44
C ALA A 61 -10.75 -17.99 -9.93
N SER A 62 -9.63 -18.46 -10.50
CA SER A 62 -9.03 -19.78 -10.16
C SER A 62 -7.94 -19.69 -9.07
N ALA A 63 -7.65 -18.50 -8.54
CA ALA A 63 -6.65 -18.31 -7.50
C ALA A 63 -7.15 -18.73 -6.12
N ASP A 64 -6.27 -19.29 -5.28
CA ASP A 64 -6.57 -19.60 -3.87
C ASP A 64 -6.51 -18.32 -3.00
N VAL A 65 -5.70 -17.36 -3.42
CA VAL A 65 -5.50 -16.06 -2.77
C VAL A 65 -5.45 -14.96 -3.83
N VAL A 66 -6.11 -13.84 -3.54
CA VAL A 66 -6.04 -12.63 -4.36
C VAL A 66 -5.46 -11.49 -3.55
N LEU A 67 -4.45 -10.81 -4.10
CA LEU A 67 -3.88 -9.56 -3.56
C LEU A 67 -4.28 -8.39 -4.45
N ILE A 68 -5.00 -7.43 -3.90
CA ILE A 68 -5.40 -6.20 -4.57
C ILE A 68 -4.46 -5.08 -4.13
N SER A 69 -3.59 -4.64 -5.03
CA SER A 69 -2.56 -3.62 -4.78
C SER A 69 -2.70 -2.38 -5.68
N VAL A 70 -3.72 -2.35 -6.54
CA VAL A 70 -4.06 -1.17 -7.35
C VAL A 70 -4.81 -0.17 -6.47
N PRO A 71 -4.37 1.11 -6.40
CA PRO A 71 -5.15 2.13 -5.72
C PRO A 71 -6.37 2.55 -6.56
N PRO A 72 -7.48 2.96 -5.93
CA PRO A 72 -8.57 3.59 -6.65
C PRO A 72 -8.10 4.92 -7.29
N SER A 73 -8.75 5.29 -8.36
CA SER A 73 -8.58 6.55 -9.08
C SER A 73 -9.78 7.48 -8.83
N PRO A 74 -9.73 8.75 -9.24
CA PRO A 74 -10.91 9.63 -9.20
C PRO A 74 -12.11 9.10 -9.99
N SER A 75 -11.87 8.25 -11.00
CA SER A 75 -12.93 7.62 -11.81
C SER A 75 -13.49 6.34 -11.20
N GLY A 76 -12.96 5.84 -10.08
CA GLY A 76 -13.40 4.59 -9.43
C GLY A 76 -12.28 3.61 -9.16
N ASP A 77 -12.64 2.39 -8.83
CA ASP A 77 -11.70 1.29 -8.60
C ASP A 77 -11.77 0.28 -9.75
N ALA A 78 -10.76 0.32 -10.61
CA ALA A 78 -10.71 -0.52 -11.80
C ALA A 78 -10.74 -2.04 -11.47
N VAL A 79 -10.23 -2.45 -10.29
CA VAL A 79 -10.27 -3.88 -9.91
C VAL A 79 -11.69 -4.28 -9.53
N LEU A 80 -12.42 -3.44 -8.79
CA LEU A 80 -13.85 -3.65 -8.54
C LEU A 80 -14.65 -3.68 -9.83
N ASP A 81 -14.40 -2.75 -10.72
CA ASP A 81 -15.20 -2.59 -11.95
C ASP A 81 -15.01 -3.76 -12.93
N HIS A 82 -13.82 -4.40 -12.93
CA HIS A 82 -13.49 -5.41 -13.94
C HIS A 82 -13.23 -6.82 -13.40
N PHE A 83 -12.96 -6.98 -12.11
CA PHE A 83 -12.63 -8.28 -11.50
C PHE A 83 -13.55 -8.68 -10.35
N ALA A 84 -14.49 -7.82 -9.92
CA ALA A 84 -15.32 -8.09 -8.75
C ALA A 84 -16.04 -9.45 -8.84
N THR A 85 -16.73 -9.71 -9.94
CA THR A 85 -17.45 -10.98 -10.17
C THR A 85 -16.48 -12.17 -10.18
N ALA A 86 -15.37 -12.08 -10.92
CA ALA A 86 -14.39 -13.16 -11.00
C ALA A 86 -13.77 -13.48 -9.62
N ILE A 87 -13.56 -12.48 -8.78
CA ILE A 87 -13.02 -12.66 -7.43
C ILE A 87 -14.10 -13.14 -6.45
N ALA A 88 -15.31 -12.57 -6.50
CA ALA A 88 -16.39 -12.91 -5.58
C ALA A 88 -16.91 -14.33 -5.78
N ASP A 89 -17.09 -14.73 -7.04
CA ASP A 89 -17.60 -16.07 -7.41
C ASP A 89 -16.47 -17.11 -7.57
N GLY A 90 -15.21 -16.66 -7.47
CA GLY A 90 -14.03 -17.49 -7.66
C GLY A 90 -13.64 -18.33 -6.45
N ALA A 91 -12.57 -19.08 -6.60
CA ALA A 91 -12.06 -20.05 -5.64
C ALA A 91 -11.31 -19.43 -4.45
N ALA A 92 -11.05 -18.10 -4.46
CA ALA A 92 -10.22 -17.44 -3.47
C ALA A 92 -10.80 -17.55 -2.05
N ARG A 93 -10.09 -18.27 -1.18
CA ARG A 93 -10.41 -18.37 0.25
C ARG A 93 -10.02 -17.12 1.02
N ARG A 94 -9.08 -16.33 0.49
CA ARG A 94 -8.61 -15.07 1.07
C ARG A 94 -8.38 -14.02 -0.02
N VAL A 95 -8.95 -12.85 0.19
CA VAL A 95 -8.69 -11.66 -0.63
C VAL A 95 -8.07 -10.60 0.26
N ILE A 96 -6.93 -10.05 -0.12
CA ILE A 96 -6.19 -9.05 0.64
C ILE A 96 -6.26 -7.73 -0.13
N TYR A 97 -6.80 -6.70 0.50
CA TYR A 97 -6.86 -5.35 -0.04
C TYR A 97 -5.83 -4.46 0.67
N LEU A 98 -4.85 -3.95 -0.07
CA LEU A 98 -3.88 -3.00 0.46
C LEU A 98 -4.48 -1.59 0.50
N SER A 99 -4.90 -1.20 1.69
CA SER A 99 -5.43 0.12 1.98
C SER A 99 -4.38 1.04 2.62
N THR A 100 -4.79 2.06 3.34
CA THR A 100 -3.92 3.04 3.98
C THR A 100 -4.52 3.52 5.31
N VAL A 101 -3.67 3.76 6.31
CA VAL A 101 -4.06 4.47 7.55
C VAL A 101 -4.61 5.88 7.27
N GLY A 102 -4.39 6.39 6.05
CA GLY A 102 -4.94 7.67 5.60
C GLY A 102 -6.46 7.77 5.65
N VAL A 103 -7.18 6.65 5.70
CA VAL A 103 -8.65 6.64 5.82
C VAL A 103 -9.15 7.16 7.17
N TYR A 104 -8.29 7.20 8.20
CA TYR A 104 -8.69 7.71 9.52
C TYR A 104 -8.83 9.24 9.57
N GLY A 105 -8.16 9.99 8.69
CA GLY A 105 -8.18 11.45 8.74
C GLY A 105 -7.17 12.03 9.73
N ASP A 106 -7.45 13.21 10.30
CA ASP A 106 -6.62 13.89 11.30
C ASP A 106 -7.10 13.58 12.72
N HIS A 107 -6.21 13.08 13.55
CA HIS A 107 -6.47 12.81 14.98
C HIS A 107 -5.57 13.65 15.90
N ALA A 108 -4.99 14.74 15.38
CA ALA A 108 -4.12 15.67 16.12
C ALA A 108 -2.96 14.97 16.86
N GLY A 109 -2.48 13.83 16.34
CA GLY A 109 -1.41 13.03 16.94
C GLY A 109 -1.86 12.02 18.01
N ALA A 110 -3.16 11.87 18.23
CA ALA A 110 -3.67 10.81 19.11
C ALA A 110 -3.44 9.41 18.51
N TRP A 111 -3.26 8.45 19.39
CA TRP A 111 -3.21 7.03 19.01
C TRP A 111 -4.56 6.58 18.47
N ILE A 112 -4.52 5.81 17.41
CA ILE A 112 -5.68 5.20 16.76
C ILE A 112 -5.49 3.70 16.63
N ASP A 113 -6.60 2.98 16.58
CA ASP A 113 -6.67 1.54 16.34
C ASP A 113 -7.72 1.20 15.26
N GLU A 114 -7.99 -0.07 15.04
CA GLU A 114 -8.95 -0.54 14.05
C GLU A 114 -10.41 -0.25 14.41
N ASP A 115 -10.71 0.00 15.68
CA ASP A 115 -12.05 0.38 16.18
C ASP A 115 -12.30 1.89 16.03
N THR A 116 -11.23 2.68 15.79
CA THR A 116 -11.34 4.12 15.52
C THR A 116 -12.14 4.37 14.24
N VAL A 117 -13.15 5.24 14.34
CA VAL A 117 -14.01 5.57 13.20
C VAL A 117 -13.21 6.30 12.13
N PRO A 118 -13.19 5.81 10.87
CA PRO A 118 -12.53 6.50 9.77
C PRO A 118 -13.24 7.79 9.37
N GLU A 119 -12.48 8.89 9.33
CA GLU A 119 -12.96 10.24 8.94
C GLU A 119 -12.06 10.85 7.85
N PRO A 120 -12.02 10.24 6.63
CA PRO A 120 -11.13 10.69 5.58
C PRO A 120 -11.51 12.08 5.05
N GLU A 121 -10.53 12.97 4.94
CA GLU A 121 -10.74 14.34 4.47
C GLU A 121 -10.39 14.55 2.99
N LEU A 122 -9.50 13.72 2.46
CA LEU A 122 -9.01 13.86 1.08
C LEU A 122 -9.74 12.91 0.14
N ASP A 123 -10.11 13.37 -1.06
CA ASP A 123 -10.85 12.59 -2.07
C ASP A 123 -10.25 11.19 -2.27
N ARG A 124 -8.91 11.09 -2.33
CA ARG A 124 -8.21 9.80 -2.48
C ARG A 124 -8.44 8.85 -1.29
N THR A 125 -8.59 9.37 -0.07
CA THR A 125 -8.82 8.55 1.13
C THR A 125 -10.30 8.25 1.32
N VAL A 126 -11.18 9.17 0.93
CA VAL A 126 -12.64 8.95 0.83
C VAL A 126 -12.94 7.82 -0.15
N SER A 127 -12.38 7.90 -1.37
CA SER A 127 -12.53 6.84 -2.38
C SER A 127 -11.98 5.51 -1.88
N ARG A 128 -10.84 5.52 -1.17
CA ARG A 128 -10.24 4.30 -0.61
C ARG A 128 -11.16 3.64 0.42
N LEU A 129 -11.74 4.41 1.34
CA LEU A 129 -12.68 3.88 2.33
C LEU A 129 -13.97 3.34 1.68
N ALA A 130 -14.48 4.02 0.65
CA ALA A 130 -15.63 3.53 -0.10
C ALA A 130 -15.35 2.17 -0.76
N VAL A 131 -14.15 1.98 -1.32
CA VAL A 131 -13.70 0.71 -1.91
C VAL A 131 -13.54 -0.39 -0.85
N GLU A 132 -12.97 -0.08 0.34
CA GLU A 132 -12.93 -1.04 1.45
C GLU A 132 -14.33 -1.59 1.79
N ARG A 133 -15.32 -0.69 1.86
CA ARG A 133 -16.72 -1.07 2.17
C ARG A 133 -17.31 -1.96 1.09
N ARG A 134 -17.16 -1.58 -0.19
CA ARG A 134 -17.66 -2.38 -1.33
C ARG A 134 -17.05 -3.78 -1.36
N TRP A 135 -15.73 -3.91 -1.14
CA TRP A 135 -15.10 -5.24 -1.07
C TRP A 135 -15.59 -6.04 0.13
N ARG A 136 -15.85 -5.40 1.26
CA ARG A 136 -16.39 -6.07 2.45
C ARG A 136 -17.81 -6.61 2.20
N ASP A 137 -18.65 -5.80 1.55
CA ASP A 137 -20.02 -6.22 1.22
C ASP A 137 -20.03 -7.42 0.27
N LEU A 138 -19.07 -7.49 -0.66
CA LEU A 138 -18.94 -8.60 -1.62
C LEU A 138 -18.33 -9.86 -1.03
N LEU A 139 -17.36 -9.75 -0.13
CA LEU A 139 -16.49 -10.86 0.25
C LEU A 139 -16.68 -11.33 1.70
N GLY A 140 -17.28 -10.51 2.56
CA GLY A 140 -17.47 -10.85 3.97
C GLY A 140 -16.15 -11.25 4.64
N ASP A 141 -16.16 -12.37 5.35
CA ASP A 141 -15.02 -12.92 6.10
C ASP A 141 -13.84 -13.37 5.22
N ARG A 142 -13.98 -13.40 3.90
CA ARG A 142 -12.85 -13.66 2.99
C ARG A 142 -11.94 -12.45 2.82
N LEU A 143 -12.41 -11.24 3.14
CA LEU A 143 -11.64 -10.00 2.95
C LEU A 143 -10.72 -9.72 4.14
N ALA A 144 -9.45 -9.47 3.87
CA ALA A 144 -8.47 -8.90 4.76
C ALA A 144 -8.07 -7.50 4.26
N VAL A 145 -8.40 -6.45 4.99
CA VAL A 145 -8.01 -5.07 4.69
C VAL A 145 -6.76 -4.74 5.49
N LEU A 146 -5.66 -4.46 4.82
CA LEU A 146 -4.42 -4.01 5.45
C LEU A 146 -4.27 -2.50 5.22
N ARG A 147 -4.51 -1.70 6.28
CA ARG A 147 -4.32 -0.25 6.27
C ARG A 147 -2.86 0.07 6.52
N LEU A 148 -2.13 0.31 5.44
CA LEU A 148 -0.69 0.50 5.47
C LEU A 148 -0.33 1.93 5.85
N ALA A 149 0.68 2.07 6.71
CA ALA A 149 1.39 3.31 6.99
C ALA A 149 2.31 3.72 5.83
N GLY A 150 3.16 4.73 6.02
CA GLY A 150 4.10 5.20 5.00
C GLY A 150 5.13 4.13 4.65
N ILE A 151 5.09 3.62 3.42
CA ILE A 151 5.90 2.48 2.99
C ILE A 151 7.35 2.90 2.72
N TYR A 152 8.31 2.20 3.33
CA TYR A 152 9.73 2.32 3.02
C TYR A 152 10.39 0.95 2.82
N GLY A 153 11.66 0.93 2.37
CA GLY A 153 12.42 -0.30 2.19
C GLY A 153 13.46 -0.19 1.07
N PRO A 154 13.93 -1.31 0.49
CA PRO A 154 14.91 -1.31 -0.58
C PRO A 154 14.50 -0.46 -1.77
N GLY A 155 15.36 0.48 -2.17
CA GLY A 155 15.07 1.42 -3.27
C GLY A 155 14.12 2.57 -2.95
N ARG A 156 13.55 2.62 -1.73
CA ARG A 156 12.59 3.64 -1.29
C ARG A 156 12.81 3.95 0.19
N ASN A 157 13.80 4.78 0.51
CA ASN A 157 14.15 5.11 1.89
C ASN A 157 14.91 6.44 1.99
N ALA A 158 15.06 6.96 3.21
CA ALA A 158 15.70 8.23 3.49
C ALA A 158 17.19 8.24 3.11
N LEU A 159 17.92 7.12 3.28
CA LEU A 159 19.34 7.01 2.91
C LEU A 159 19.54 7.23 1.41
N LEU A 160 18.68 6.65 0.59
CA LEU A 160 18.74 6.81 -0.87
C LEU A 160 18.40 8.24 -1.30
N GLU A 161 17.41 8.86 -0.67
CA GLU A 161 17.01 10.24 -1.00
C GLU A 161 18.08 11.26 -0.55
N LEU A 162 18.76 11.03 0.58
CA LEU A 162 19.95 11.79 0.99
C LEU A 162 21.08 11.68 -0.01
N ARG A 163 21.43 10.45 -0.43
CA ARG A 163 22.46 10.20 -1.43
C ARG A 163 22.18 10.91 -2.77
N ARG A 164 20.91 11.06 -3.12
CA ARG A 164 20.45 11.76 -4.33
C ARG A 164 20.32 13.27 -4.17
N GLY A 165 20.60 13.81 -2.99
CA GLY A 165 20.45 15.24 -2.67
C GLY A 165 18.98 15.73 -2.71
N ARG A 166 18.00 14.82 -2.53
CA ARG A 166 16.56 15.15 -2.64
C ARG A 166 15.86 15.23 -1.30
N SER A 167 16.53 14.89 -0.20
CA SER A 167 15.96 14.96 1.14
C SER A 167 15.78 16.39 1.60
N ARG A 168 14.62 16.67 2.22
CA ARG A 168 14.29 17.97 2.81
C ARG A 168 13.85 17.75 4.26
N ARG A 169 14.44 18.46 5.22
CA ARG A 169 14.08 18.42 6.64
C ARG A 169 12.96 19.41 6.92
N ILE A 170 11.73 19.03 6.61
CA ILE A 170 10.56 19.86 6.86
C ILE A 170 10.13 19.68 8.31
N VAL A 171 10.07 20.77 9.05
CA VAL A 171 9.69 20.83 10.47
C VAL A 171 8.28 21.40 10.61
N LYS A 172 7.36 20.58 11.11
CA LYS A 172 6.03 21.02 11.56
C LYS A 172 5.87 20.56 13.01
N PRO A 173 5.74 21.48 13.98
CA PRO A 173 5.63 21.11 15.39
C PRO A 173 4.51 20.10 15.65
N GLY A 174 4.80 19.08 16.45
CA GLY A 174 3.85 18.03 16.81
C GLY A 174 3.54 17.01 15.72
N GLN A 175 4.05 17.17 14.49
CA GLN A 175 3.78 16.23 13.40
C GLN A 175 4.59 14.94 13.55
N VAL A 176 3.90 13.81 13.50
CA VAL A 176 4.50 12.47 13.41
C VAL A 176 4.00 11.74 12.16
N PHE A 177 4.79 10.82 11.65
CA PHE A 177 4.38 9.89 10.60
C PHE A 177 4.64 8.45 11.03
N ASN A 178 3.63 7.62 10.87
CA ASN A 178 3.76 6.18 10.93
C ASN A 178 4.40 5.67 9.65
N ARG A 179 5.18 4.60 9.77
CA ARG A 179 5.87 3.95 8.66
C ARG A 179 5.69 2.44 8.73
N ILE A 180 6.02 1.76 7.66
CA ILE A 180 6.09 0.31 7.60
C ILE A 180 7.13 -0.14 6.58
N HIS A 181 7.98 -1.08 6.96
CA HIS A 181 8.93 -1.66 6.02
C HIS A 181 8.24 -2.61 5.04
N ALA A 182 8.64 -2.56 3.77
CA ALA A 182 7.97 -3.34 2.71
C ALA A 182 8.05 -4.86 2.92
N ASP A 183 9.10 -5.37 3.59
CA ASP A 183 9.21 -6.80 3.92
C ASP A 183 8.30 -7.19 5.09
N ASP A 184 7.97 -6.25 5.99
CA ASP A 184 7.00 -6.47 7.05
C ASP A 184 5.57 -6.44 6.51
N ILE A 185 5.30 -5.63 5.48
CA ILE A 185 4.04 -5.76 4.73
C ILE A 185 3.92 -7.17 4.12
N ALA A 186 5.00 -7.71 3.55
CA ALA A 186 4.99 -9.08 3.03
C ALA A 186 4.70 -10.13 4.13
N ARG A 187 5.25 -9.95 5.34
CA ARG A 187 4.93 -10.80 6.50
C ARG A 187 3.47 -10.65 6.93
N ALA A 188 2.96 -9.42 6.99
CA ALA A 188 1.56 -9.15 7.32
C ALA A 188 0.58 -9.77 6.29
N ILE A 189 0.92 -9.72 5.00
CA ILE A 189 0.15 -10.41 3.95
C ILE A 189 0.13 -11.92 4.21
N MET A 190 1.27 -12.54 4.50
CA MET A 190 1.33 -13.98 4.80
C MET A 190 0.55 -14.33 6.07
N ALA A 191 0.60 -13.49 7.12
CA ALA A 191 -0.20 -13.68 8.33
C ALA A 191 -1.70 -13.58 8.03
N ALA A 192 -2.13 -12.60 7.22
CA ALA A 192 -3.52 -12.45 6.81
C ALA A 192 -4.02 -13.63 5.94
N ILE A 193 -3.14 -14.26 5.15
CA ILE A 193 -3.46 -15.49 4.40
C ILE A 193 -3.70 -16.67 5.36
N ALA A 194 -2.91 -16.78 6.41
CA ALA A 194 -2.98 -17.87 7.39
C ALA A 194 -4.11 -17.67 8.42
N HIS A 195 -4.58 -16.44 8.62
CA HIS A 195 -5.62 -16.12 9.60
C HIS A 195 -6.97 -16.74 9.19
N GLU A 196 -7.74 -17.24 10.15
CA GLU A 196 -9.01 -17.95 9.89
C GLU A 196 -10.09 -17.06 9.31
N ARG A 197 -10.15 -15.79 9.74
CA ARG A 197 -11.16 -14.81 9.32
C ARG A 197 -10.52 -13.61 8.65
N GLY A 198 -11.32 -12.92 7.84
CA GLY A 198 -11.02 -11.58 7.37
C GLY A 198 -11.10 -10.56 8.50
N GLY A 199 -10.74 -9.32 8.18
CA GLY A 199 -10.75 -8.23 9.15
C GLY A 199 -10.06 -6.99 8.61
N ILE A 200 -9.87 -6.02 9.48
CA ILE A 200 -9.08 -4.82 9.21
C ILE A 200 -7.88 -4.86 10.16
N TRP A 201 -6.71 -4.50 9.66
CA TRP A 201 -5.49 -4.39 10.45
C TRP A 201 -4.72 -3.15 10.04
N ASN A 202 -4.25 -2.39 11.03
CA ASN A 202 -3.30 -1.31 10.84
C ASN A 202 -1.89 -1.91 10.78
N ILE A 203 -1.19 -1.62 9.69
CA ILE A 203 0.15 -2.18 9.46
C ILE A 203 1.16 -1.04 9.50
N CYS A 204 1.85 -0.93 10.62
CA CYS A 204 2.84 0.10 10.92
C CYS A 204 4.02 -0.45 11.74
N ASP A 205 5.10 0.31 11.78
CA ASP A 205 6.22 0.09 12.71
C ASP A 205 5.83 0.54 14.12
N ASP A 206 6.62 0.14 15.12
CA ASP A 206 6.39 0.42 16.54
C ASP A 206 6.72 1.86 16.93
N GLU A 207 7.43 2.62 16.07
CA GLU A 207 7.96 3.94 16.40
C GLU A 207 7.51 5.01 15.38
N PRO A 208 6.35 5.65 15.61
CA PRO A 208 6.00 6.85 14.86
C PRO A 208 7.00 7.97 15.17
N ALA A 209 7.48 8.67 14.14
CA ALA A 209 8.52 9.68 14.31
C ALA A 209 8.28 10.92 13.45
N PRO A 210 8.73 12.11 13.91
CA PRO A 210 8.75 13.30 13.10
C PRO A 210 9.57 13.10 11.82
N PRO A 211 9.10 13.60 10.66
CA PRO A 211 9.78 13.35 9.38
C PRO A 211 11.21 13.88 9.33
N GLN A 212 11.50 15.01 9.99
CA GLN A 212 12.83 15.60 10.05
C GLN A 212 13.84 14.75 10.83
N ASP A 213 13.37 14.02 11.86
CA ASP A 213 14.23 13.18 12.71
C ASP A 213 14.70 11.93 11.97
N VAL A 214 13.84 11.34 11.14
CA VAL A 214 14.21 10.23 10.27
C VAL A 214 15.32 10.63 9.29
N ILE A 215 15.26 11.85 8.76
CA ILE A 215 16.29 12.34 7.84
C ILE A 215 17.58 12.63 8.59
N ALA A 216 17.50 13.22 9.80
CA ALA A 216 18.66 13.46 10.63
C ALA A 216 19.35 12.14 11.03
N TYR A 217 18.59 11.14 11.45
CA TYR A 217 19.10 9.81 11.77
C TYR A 217 19.76 9.13 10.57
N ALA A 218 19.12 9.18 9.39
CA ALA A 218 19.69 8.63 8.17
C ALA A 218 21.00 9.34 7.77
N ALA A 219 21.09 10.65 7.94
CA ALA A 219 22.33 11.41 7.69
C ALA A 219 23.44 11.00 8.66
N ALA A 220 23.12 10.82 9.95
CA ALA A 220 24.07 10.34 10.96
C ALA A 220 24.61 8.93 10.62
N LEU A 221 23.75 8.02 10.18
CA LEU A 221 24.17 6.67 9.71
C LEU A 221 25.12 6.74 8.50
N MET A 222 24.99 7.77 7.66
CA MET A 222 25.86 7.98 6.50
C MET A 222 27.14 8.76 6.84
N GLY A 223 27.30 9.26 8.07
CA GLY A 223 28.42 10.11 8.46
C GLY A 223 28.45 11.47 7.74
N ILE A 224 27.28 12.00 7.32
CA ILE A 224 27.18 13.29 6.63
C ILE A 224 26.32 14.28 7.45
N PRO A 225 26.52 15.60 7.29
CA PRO A 225 25.65 16.58 7.91
C PRO A 225 24.23 16.47 7.33
N PRO A 226 23.17 16.55 8.18
CA PRO A 226 21.81 16.56 7.69
C PRO A 226 21.52 17.84 6.89
N PRO A 227 20.58 17.81 5.94
CA PRO A 227 20.10 19.03 5.29
C PRO A 227 19.58 20.06 6.31
N PRO A 228 19.61 21.36 6.00
CA PRO A 228 19.07 22.38 6.89
C PRO A 228 17.57 22.18 7.13
N GLU A 229 17.11 22.57 8.31
CA GLU A 229 15.69 22.59 8.64
C GLU A 229 14.95 23.64 7.82
N GLN A 230 13.74 23.29 7.42
CA GLN A 230 12.82 24.18 6.70
C GLN A 230 11.49 24.18 7.44
N PRO A 231 11.02 25.31 7.98
CA PRO A 231 9.69 25.42 8.56
C PRO A 231 8.62 25.04 7.52
N PHE A 232 7.62 24.27 7.93
CA PHE A 232 6.55 23.80 7.03
C PHE A 232 5.83 24.96 6.34
N GLU A 233 5.62 26.07 7.04
CA GLU A 233 4.91 27.25 6.56
C GLU A 233 5.58 27.87 5.33
N SER A 234 6.91 27.92 5.32
CA SER A 234 7.71 28.51 4.25
C SER A 234 8.24 27.50 3.24
N ALA A 235 8.01 26.18 3.47
CA ALA A 235 8.51 25.16 2.57
C ALA A 235 7.72 25.10 1.26
N GLU A 236 8.44 25.14 0.16
CA GLU A 236 7.88 24.88 -1.17
C GLU A 236 7.63 23.39 -1.35
N LEU A 237 6.38 22.97 -1.15
CA LEU A 237 5.94 21.58 -1.27
C LEU A 237 4.90 21.45 -2.37
N SER A 238 4.96 20.33 -3.12
CA SER A 238 3.87 20.00 -4.03
C SER A 238 2.55 19.85 -3.26
N PRO A 239 1.37 20.04 -3.89
CA PRO A 239 0.09 19.85 -3.22
C PRO A 239 -0.03 18.47 -2.53
N MET A 240 0.46 17.43 -3.18
CA MET A 240 0.49 16.08 -2.63
C MET A 240 1.41 16.00 -1.39
N ALA A 241 2.62 16.51 -1.44
CA ALA A 241 3.52 16.50 -0.30
C ALA A 241 2.94 17.31 0.88
N ARG A 242 2.35 18.47 0.61
CA ARG A 242 1.69 19.30 1.63
C ARG A 242 0.52 18.58 2.28
N SER A 243 -0.26 17.80 1.51
CA SER A 243 -1.41 17.06 2.05
C SER A 243 -1.03 15.94 3.05
N PHE A 244 0.21 15.44 3.05
CA PHE A 244 0.67 14.52 4.09
C PHE A 244 0.87 15.18 5.45
N TYR A 245 1.13 16.49 5.47
CA TYR A 245 1.26 17.27 6.70
C TYR A 245 -0.08 17.84 7.20
N ALA A 246 -1.17 17.66 6.44
CA ALA A 246 -2.50 18.14 6.83
C ALA A 246 -3.11 17.31 7.96
N SER A 247 -2.71 16.05 8.12
CA SER A 247 -3.25 15.14 9.13
C SER A 247 -2.12 14.49 9.94
N ASN A 248 -2.39 14.25 11.22
CA ASN A 248 -1.47 13.68 12.20
C ASN A 248 -2.18 12.54 12.96
N ARG A 249 -1.76 11.29 12.78
CA ARG A 249 -2.41 10.06 13.26
C ARG A 249 -1.41 8.94 13.44
#